data_ffa84f3595ada18613b7cc2ba456becf
#
_entry.id   ffa84f3595ada18613b7cc2ba456becf
#
_cell.length_a   1.000
_cell.length_b   1.000
_cell.length_c   1.000
_cell.angle_alpha   90.00
_cell.angle_beta   90.00
_cell.angle_gamma   90.00
#
_symmetry.space_group_name_H-M   'P 1'
#
loop_
_entity.id
_entity.type
_entity.pdbx_description
1 polymer ?
#
loop_
_entity_poly.entity_id
_entity_poly.type
_entity_poly.pdbx_seq_one_letter_code
_entity_poly.pdbx_strand_id
1 'polypeptide(L)'
;MELNKIYLGDAYELIKDIPDKSVDLIVTDPPYDIEGIHGSGILKSRPANQHTYNELSQSNLDKGIDLKILDDFVRIMKKINIYIWCNKQQIYDYMTYFVKERNCSFEILIWAKENPIPFCGTHYLCDKEYCLYFWEQGAPVSIPYERARTYFISKTNQYDKKDYGHPTIKPIELIETLIKNSTGGGF
;
A
#
# COMPACT_ATOMS: atom_id res chain seq x y z
N MET A 1 -16.93 12.87 -8.74
CA MET A 1 -16.61 13.06 -7.28
C MET A 1 -16.13 14.48 -7.02
N GLU A 2 -16.40 15.05 -5.85
CA GLU A 2 -15.88 16.36 -5.44
C GLU A 2 -14.44 16.23 -4.92
N LEU A 3 -13.63 17.28 -5.14
CA LEU A 3 -12.25 17.33 -4.68
C LEU A 3 -12.16 17.52 -3.15
N ASN A 4 -11.05 17.08 -2.55
CA ASN A 4 -10.75 17.22 -1.11
C ASN A 4 -11.81 16.62 -0.19
N LYS A 5 -12.43 15.51 -0.61
CA LYS A 5 -13.40 14.75 0.18
C LYS A 5 -12.97 13.31 0.38
N ILE A 6 -13.38 12.76 1.51
CA ILE A 6 -13.25 11.33 1.82
C ILE A 6 -14.60 10.68 1.51
N TYR A 7 -14.58 9.62 0.74
CA TYR A 7 -15.74 8.80 0.40
C TYR A 7 -15.62 7.45 1.06
N LEU A 8 -16.65 7.08 1.81
CA LEU A 8 -16.75 5.74 2.41
C LEU A 8 -17.66 4.86 1.54
N GLY A 9 -17.13 3.73 1.08
CA GLY A 9 -17.88 2.79 0.27
C GLY A 9 -16.99 1.74 -0.39
N ASP A 10 -17.59 0.91 -1.23
CA ASP A 10 -16.88 -0.07 -2.02
C ASP A 10 -16.03 0.64 -3.10
N ALA A 11 -14.71 0.44 -3.04
CA ALA A 11 -13.78 1.03 -3.98
C ALA A 11 -14.04 0.62 -5.44
N TYR A 12 -14.50 -0.62 -5.69
CA TYR A 12 -14.82 -1.11 -7.02
C TYR A 12 -16.03 -0.40 -7.64
N GLU A 13 -16.94 0.11 -6.81
CA GLU A 13 -18.08 0.90 -7.28
C GLU A 13 -17.72 2.38 -7.37
N LEU A 14 -17.09 2.93 -6.33
CA LEU A 14 -16.76 4.36 -6.28
C LEU A 14 -15.78 4.79 -7.37
N ILE A 15 -14.84 3.93 -7.76
CA ILE A 15 -13.86 4.26 -8.80
C ILE A 15 -14.51 4.50 -10.17
N LYS A 16 -15.68 3.92 -10.42
CA LYS A 16 -16.43 4.10 -11.69
C LYS A 16 -16.89 5.53 -11.89
N ASP A 17 -17.11 6.27 -10.79
CA ASP A 17 -17.53 7.67 -10.81
C ASP A 17 -16.37 8.65 -11.04
N ILE A 18 -15.13 8.18 -11.05
CA ILE A 18 -13.96 9.00 -11.32
C ILE A 18 -13.76 9.09 -12.85
N PRO A 19 -13.70 10.31 -13.41
CA PRO A 19 -13.51 10.48 -14.85
C PRO A 19 -12.17 9.90 -15.33
N ASP A 20 -12.16 9.45 -16.58
CA ASP A 20 -10.94 8.98 -17.24
C ASP A 20 -9.89 10.10 -17.28
N LYS A 21 -8.62 9.73 -17.09
CA LYS A 21 -7.48 10.65 -17.20
C LYS A 21 -7.59 11.92 -16.35
N SER A 22 -8.17 11.80 -15.15
CA SER A 22 -8.39 12.92 -14.22
C SER A 22 -7.46 12.94 -13.01
N VAL A 23 -6.79 11.82 -12.70
CA VAL A 23 -5.96 11.63 -11.51
C VAL A 23 -4.48 11.72 -11.87
N ASP A 24 -3.69 12.48 -11.10
CA ASP A 24 -2.24 12.64 -11.31
C ASP A 24 -1.42 11.58 -10.58
N LEU A 25 -1.89 11.09 -9.45
CA LEU A 25 -1.20 10.11 -8.62
C LEU A 25 -2.21 9.24 -7.86
N ILE A 26 -1.93 7.97 -7.76
CA ILE A 26 -2.60 7.05 -6.83
C ILE A 26 -1.60 6.62 -5.74
N VAL A 27 -2.00 6.71 -4.48
CA VAL A 27 -1.30 6.11 -3.34
C VAL A 27 -2.30 5.22 -2.62
N THR A 28 -2.08 3.92 -2.62
CA THR A 28 -3.06 2.96 -2.10
C THR A 28 -2.42 1.88 -1.25
N ASP A 29 -3.14 1.50 -0.19
CA ASP A 29 -2.80 0.40 0.72
C ASP A 29 -3.96 -0.61 0.69
N PRO A 30 -4.05 -1.42 -0.37
CA PRO A 30 -5.15 -2.37 -0.52
C PRO A 30 -5.01 -3.53 0.46
N PRO A 31 -6.08 -4.31 0.68
CA PRO A 31 -6.01 -5.54 1.43
C PRO A 31 -4.89 -6.46 0.95
N TYR A 32 -4.15 -7.03 1.90
CA TYR A 32 -3.09 -7.98 1.56
C TYR A 32 -3.66 -9.39 1.43
N ASP A 33 -3.14 -10.13 0.45
CA ASP A 33 -3.40 -11.56 0.38
C ASP A 33 -2.64 -12.27 1.49
N ILE A 34 -3.34 -12.61 2.56
CA ILE A 34 -2.84 -13.34 3.71
C ILE A 34 -3.58 -14.66 3.90
N GLU A 35 -4.40 -15.08 2.93
CA GLU A 35 -5.10 -16.34 2.95
C GLU A 35 -4.09 -17.49 3.07
N GLY A 36 -4.27 -18.35 4.07
CA GLY A 36 -3.34 -19.46 4.35
C GLY A 36 -2.10 -19.09 5.16
N ILE A 37 -1.83 -17.83 5.44
CA ILE A 37 -0.80 -17.41 6.38
C ILE A 37 -1.32 -17.58 7.82
N HIS A 38 -1.54 -18.80 8.20
CA HIS A 38 -1.91 -19.13 9.58
C HIS A 38 -0.64 -19.06 10.45
N GLY A 39 -0.59 -18.10 11.35
CA GLY A 39 0.43 -18.07 12.39
C GLY A 39 0.41 -19.41 13.14
N SER A 40 1.47 -20.18 13.06
CA SER A 40 1.65 -21.39 13.85
C SER A 40 2.27 -21.04 15.21
N GLY A 41 1.95 -21.81 16.24
CA GLY A 41 2.57 -21.72 17.57
C GLY A 41 1.96 -20.65 18.49
N ILE A 42 2.81 -20.10 19.37
CA ILE A 42 2.42 -19.20 20.50
C ILE A 42 1.64 -17.94 20.07
N LEU A 43 1.81 -17.48 18.83
CA LEU A 43 1.07 -16.30 18.33
C LEU A 43 -0.40 -16.59 18.06
N LYS A 44 -0.75 -17.82 17.68
CA LYS A 44 -2.15 -18.21 17.48
C LYS A 44 -2.95 -18.14 18.77
N SER A 45 -2.28 -18.27 19.92
CA SER A 45 -2.89 -18.24 21.26
C SER A 45 -3.00 -16.85 21.89
N ARG A 46 -2.46 -15.78 21.26
CA ARG A 46 -2.58 -14.42 21.80
C ARG A 46 -3.91 -13.79 21.39
N PRO A 47 -4.81 -13.44 22.34
CA PRO A 47 -6.15 -12.93 22.04
C PRO A 47 -6.15 -11.69 21.11
N ALA A 48 -5.19 -10.78 21.29
CA ALA A 48 -5.07 -9.57 20.48
C ALA A 48 -4.80 -9.84 19.00
N ASN A 49 -4.01 -10.88 18.69
CA ASN A 49 -3.73 -11.25 17.30
C ASN A 49 -4.92 -11.97 16.67
N GLN A 50 -5.61 -12.83 17.43
CA GLN A 50 -6.82 -13.49 16.96
C GLN A 50 -7.93 -12.49 16.64
N HIS A 51 -8.08 -11.46 17.48
CA HIS A 51 -9.07 -10.41 17.24
C HIS A 51 -8.80 -9.69 15.92
N THR A 52 -7.58 -9.27 15.66
CA THR A 52 -7.20 -8.59 14.42
C THR A 52 -7.40 -9.49 13.19
N TYR A 53 -7.01 -10.77 13.26
CA TYR A 53 -7.22 -11.71 12.17
C TYR A 53 -8.71 -11.97 11.91
N ASN A 54 -9.50 -12.11 12.96
CA ASN A 54 -10.94 -12.33 12.83
C ASN A 54 -11.63 -11.10 12.23
N GLU A 55 -11.24 -9.90 12.60
CA GLU A 55 -11.77 -8.65 12.02
C GLU A 55 -11.43 -8.56 10.51
N LEU A 56 -10.18 -8.84 10.13
CA LEU A 56 -9.76 -8.83 8.73
C LEU A 56 -10.52 -9.87 7.89
N SER A 57 -10.67 -11.10 8.41
CA SER A 57 -11.40 -12.18 7.74
C SER A 57 -12.90 -11.88 7.62
N GLN A 58 -13.52 -11.35 8.67
CA GLN A 58 -14.95 -10.98 8.64
C GLN A 58 -15.22 -9.85 7.65
N SER A 59 -14.24 -9.00 7.43
CA SER A 59 -14.31 -7.89 6.46
C SER A 59 -13.83 -8.27 5.05
N ASN A 60 -13.48 -9.53 4.78
CA ASN A 60 -12.85 -10.01 3.56
C ASN A 60 -11.58 -9.23 3.16
N LEU A 61 -10.85 -8.68 4.14
CA LEU A 61 -9.62 -7.93 3.93
C LEU A 61 -8.36 -8.82 3.94
N ASP A 62 -8.53 -10.13 3.99
CA ASP A 62 -7.47 -11.15 4.02
C ASP A 62 -7.22 -11.83 2.67
N LYS A 63 -8.04 -11.52 1.66
CA LYS A 63 -8.02 -12.18 0.34
C LYS A 63 -7.33 -11.35 -0.76
N GLY A 64 -6.70 -10.25 -0.39
CA GLY A 64 -6.16 -9.33 -1.38
C GLY A 64 -7.25 -8.56 -2.14
N ILE A 65 -6.90 -8.09 -3.33
CA ILE A 65 -7.82 -7.37 -4.22
C ILE A 65 -8.01 -8.16 -5.52
N ASP A 66 -9.19 -8.02 -6.16
CA ASP A 66 -9.35 -8.45 -7.55
C ASP A 66 -8.50 -7.52 -8.44
N LEU A 67 -7.52 -8.11 -9.12
CA LEU A 67 -6.57 -7.37 -9.97
C LEU A 67 -7.24 -6.59 -11.12
N LYS A 68 -8.51 -6.87 -11.42
CA LYS A 68 -9.29 -6.10 -12.40
C LYS A 68 -9.41 -4.62 -12.05
N ILE A 69 -9.34 -4.26 -10.76
CA ILE A 69 -9.36 -2.84 -10.35
C ILE A 69 -8.15 -2.08 -10.88
N LEU A 70 -7.06 -2.76 -11.21
CA LEU A 70 -5.88 -2.12 -11.77
C LEU A 70 -6.16 -1.50 -13.15
N ASP A 71 -7.08 -2.06 -13.93
CA ASP A 71 -7.52 -1.46 -15.19
C ASP A 71 -8.25 -0.13 -14.93
N ASP A 72 -9.08 -0.07 -13.89
CA ASP A 72 -9.70 1.18 -13.47
C ASP A 72 -8.68 2.19 -12.94
N PHE A 73 -7.68 1.77 -12.18
CA PHE A 73 -6.57 2.64 -11.79
C PHE A 73 -5.88 3.25 -13.00
N VAL A 74 -5.56 2.43 -14.00
CA VAL A 74 -4.94 2.91 -15.25
C VAL A 74 -5.87 3.84 -16.04
N ARG A 75 -7.17 3.54 -16.08
CA ARG A 75 -8.18 4.36 -16.75
C ARG A 75 -8.24 5.78 -16.19
N ILE A 76 -8.30 5.91 -14.86
CA ILE A 76 -8.48 7.22 -14.22
C ILE A 76 -7.21 8.06 -14.18
N MET A 77 -6.00 7.45 -14.21
CA MET A 77 -4.74 8.19 -14.19
C MET A 77 -4.46 8.89 -15.52
N LYS A 78 -4.01 10.15 -15.49
CA LYS A 78 -3.53 10.89 -16.67
C LYS A 78 -2.34 10.19 -17.32
N LYS A 79 -1.44 9.74 -16.47
CA LYS A 79 -0.25 8.92 -16.72
C LYS A 79 -0.17 7.89 -15.63
N ILE A 80 0.31 6.68 -15.92
CA ILE A 80 0.55 5.71 -14.84
C ILE A 80 1.55 6.32 -13.87
N ASN A 81 1.12 6.49 -12.63
CA ASN A 81 1.88 7.11 -11.55
C ASN A 81 1.24 6.63 -10.23
N ILE A 82 1.74 5.52 -9.68
CA ILE A 82 1.04 4.82 -8.60
C ILE A 82 1.99 4.17 -7.60
N TYR A 83 1.71 4.39 -6.32
CA TYR A 83 2.28 3.65 -5.20
C TYR A 83 1.27 2.64 -4.68
N ILE A 84 1.67 1.37 -4.60
CA ILE A 84 0.84 0.28 -4.10
C ILE A 84 1.58 -0.44 -2.97
N TRP A 85 1.01 -0.40 -1.77
CA TRP A 85 1.49 -1.21 -0.67
C TRP A 85 1.08 -2.67 -0.85
N CYS A 86 1.96 -3.58 -0.50
CA CYS A 86 1.69 -5.00 -0.66
C CYS A 86 2.52 -5.88 0.27
N ASN A 87 2.13 -7.13 0.39
CA ASN A 87 3.00 -8.16 0.93
C ASN A 87 3.90 -8.77 -0.18
N LYS A 88 4.84 -9.62 0.21
CA LYS A 88 5.80 -10.23 -0.72
C LYS A 88 5.16 -11.15 -1.77
N GLN A 89 3.98 -11.72 -1.49
CA GLN A 89 3.28 -12.62 -2.41
C GLN A 89 2.69 -11.86 -3.59
N GLN A 90 2.20 -10.64 -3.33
CA GLN A 90 1.55 -9.80 -4.35
C GLN A 90 2.54 -9.08 -5.27
N ILE A 91 3.84 -9.03 -4.92
CA ILE A 91 4.87 -8.35 -5.74
C ILE A 91 4.86 -8.86 -7.19
N TYR A 92 4.78 -10.18 -7.38
CA TYR A 92 4.82 -10.79 -8.70
C TYR A 92 3.66 -10.33 -9.61
N ASP A 93 2.47 -10.26 -9.05
CA ASP A 93 1.26 -9.88 -9.80
C ASP A 93 1.32 -8.42 -10.25
N TYR A 94 1.66 -7.51 -9.35
CA TYR A 94 1.83 -6.09 -9.68
C TYR A 94 2.98 -5.84 -10.66
N MET A 95 4.12 -6.54 -10.50
CA MET A 95 5.22 -6.45 -11.45
C MET A 95 4.83 -6.97 -12.83
N THR A 96 4.07 -8.07 -12.89
CA THR A 96 3.56 -8.59 -14.15
C THR A 96 2.65 -7.56 -14.82
N TYR A 97 1.68 -7.03 -14.10
CA TYR A 97 0.70 -6.09 -14.63
C TYR A 97 1.31 -4.76 -15.11
N PHE A 98 2.16 -4.13 -14.30
CA PHE A 98 2.69 -2.81 -14.63
C PHE A 98 3.97 -2.85 -15.46
N VAL A 99 4.90 -3.76 -15.18
CA VAL A 99 6.19 -3.79 -15.85
C VAL A 99 6.14 -4.64 -17.10
N LYS A 100 5.69 -5.90 -17.00
CA LYS A 100 5.73 -6.82 -18.14
C LYS A 100 4.69 -6.47 -19.19
N GLU A 101 3.46 -6.12 -18.79
CA GLU A 101 2.36 -5.89 -19.73
C GLU A 101 2.26 -4.44 -20.21
N ARG A 102 2.67 -3.46 -19.36
CA ARG A 102 2.54 -2.02 -19.66
C ARG A 102 3.86 -1.28 -19.79
N ASN A 103 4.99 -1.98 -19.64
CA ASN A 103 6.34 -1.42 -19.78
C ASN A 103 6.60 -0.18 -18.90
N CYS A 104 6.03 -0.15 -17.71
CA CYS A 104 6.29 0.90 -16.74
C CYS A 104 7.69 0.77 -16.15
N SER A 105 8.29 1.90 -15.81
CA SER A 105 9.41 1.95 -14.86
C SER A 105 8.92 1.61 -13.47
N PHE A 106 9.80 1.12 -12.61
CA PHE A 106 9.42 0.78 -11.24
C PHE A 106 10.53 1.00 -10.23
N GLU A 107 10.14 1.13 -8.96
CA GLU A 107 11.01 1.10 -7.79
C GLU A 107 10.34 0.31 -6.66
N ILE A 108 11.14 -0.35 -5.83
CA ILE A 108 10.67 -1.04 -4.63
C ILE A 108 11.09 -0.24 -3.41
N LEU A 109 10.11 0.34 -2.74
CA LEU A 109 10.29 1.08 -1.52
C LEU A 109 10.00 0.19 -0.31
N ILE A 110 10.74 0.40 0.78
CA ILE A 110 10.64 -0.42 1.97
C ILE A 110 10.40 0.45 3.19
N TRP A 111 9.34 0.16 3.93
CA TRP A 111 9.22 0.63 5.31
C TRP A 111 9.77 -0.44 6.25
N ALA A 112 10.91 -0.17 6.90
CA ALA A 112 11.51 -1.02 7.91
C ALA A 112 11.07 -0.57 9.31
N LYS A 113 10.54 -1.52 10.09
CA LYS A 113 10.00 -1.28 11.43
C LYS A 113 11.10 -1.49 12.47
N GLU A 114 11.41 -0.47 13.28
CA GLU A 114 12.37 -0.60 14.37
C GLU A 114 11.88 -1.52 15.51
N ASN A 115 10.57 -1.65 15.66
CA ASN A 115 9.93 -2.43 16.71
C ASN A 115 8.99 -3.50 16.14
N PRO A 116 9.49 -4.42 15.29
CA PRO A 116 8.67 -5.51 14.76
C PRO A 116 8.23 -6.43 15.90
N ILE A 117 7.16 -7.18 15.67
CA ILE A 117 6.77 -8.26 16.59
C ILE A 117 7.92 -9.27 16.64
N PRO A 118 8.47 -9.58 17.82
CA PRO A 118 9.67 -10.43 17.97
C PRO A 118 9.35 -11.92 17.77
N PHE A 119 8.84 -12.23 16.59
CA PHE A 119 8.47 -13.59 16.21
C PHE A 119 9.10 -13.96 14.87
N CYS A 120 10.05 -14.86 14.91
CA CYS A 120 10.71 -15.36 13.71
C CYS A 120 10.61 -16.87 13.55
N GLY A 121 10.54 -17.67 14.62
CA GLY A 121 10.51 -19.12 14.51
C GLY A 121 11.61 -19.64 13.57
N THR A 122 11.21 -20.29 12.48
CA THR A 122 12.11 -20.73 11.40
C THR A 122 12.22 -19.71 10.24
N HIS A 123 11.63 -18.53 10.37
CA HIS A 123 11.58 -17.50 9.34
C HIS A 123 12.22 -16.19 9.82
N TYR A 124 12.56 -15.33 8.87
CA TYR A 124 12.98 -13.96 9.20
C TYR A 124 11.82 -13.16 9.83
N LEU A 125 12.16 -12.13 10.59
CA LEU A 125 11.18 -11.21 11.15
C LEU A 125 10.34 -10.55 10.06
N CYS A 126 9.07 -10.33 10.35
CA CYS A 126 8.19 -9.48 9.52
C CYS A 126 8.41 -8.01 9.89
N ASP A 127 9.64 -7.53 9.65
CA ASP A 127 10.12 -6.21 10.04
C ASP A 127 9.96 -5.15 8.95
N LYS A 128 9.42 -5.52 7.79
CA LYS A 128 9.27 -4.62 6.65
C LYS A 128 7.93 -4.76 5.94
N GLU A 129 7.53 -3.67 5.33
CA GLU A 129 6.43 -3.61 4.36
C GLU A 129 6.97 -3.07 3.03
N TYR A 130 6.38 -3.52 1.95
CA TYR A 130 6.79 -3.16 0.61
C TYR A 130 5.79 -2.16 0.03
N CYS A 131 6.32 -1.12 -0.63
CA CYS A 131 5.55 -0.21 -1.46
C CYS A 131 6.14 -0.24 -2.87
N LEU A 132 5.39 -0.70 -3.83
CA LEU A 132 5.81 -0.71 -5.23
C LEU A 132 5.40 0.60 -5.88
N TYR A 133 6.34 1.27 -6.50
CA TYR A 133 6.11 2.47 -7.27
C TYR A 133 6.23 2.16 -8.75
N PHE A 134 5.20 2.49 -9.51
CA PHE A 134 5.19 2.33 -10.96
C PHE A 134 4.87 3.66 -11.64
N TRP A 135 5.61 3.96 -12.71
CA TRP A 135 5.35 5.15 -13.51
C TRP A 135 5.65 4.94 -14.98
N GLU A 136 4.92 5.62 -15.83
CA GLU A 136 5.20 5.69 -17.26
C GLU A 136 5.96 6.97 -17.63
N GLN A 137 6.56 7.00 -18.81
CA GLN A 137 7.27 8.18 -19.28
C GLN A 137 6.35 9.41 -19.34
N GLY A 138 6.80 10.52 -18.76
CA GLY A 138 6.06 11.77 -18.66
C GLY A 138 5.13 11.88 -17.47
N ALA A 139 5.17 10.94 -16.53
CA ALA A 139 4.57 11.13 -15.21
C ALA A 139 5.28 12.27 -14.44
N PRO A 140 4.56 13.04 -13.59
CA PRO A 140 5.12 14.19 -12.89
C PRO A 140 5.99 13.75 -11.70
N VAL A 141 7.17 13.18 -11.99
CA VAL A 141 8.11 12.68 -10.99
C VAL A 141 9.20 13.73 -10.75
N SER A 142 9.36 14.15 -9.50
CA SER A 142 10.42 15.07 -9.06
C SER A 142 10.97 14.63 -7.71
N ILE A 143 12.06 13.85 -7.75
CA ILE A 143 12.65 13.25 -6.55
C ILE A 143 13.98 13.94 -6.25
N PRO A 144 14.03 14.91 -5.34
CA PRO A 144 15.29 15.52 -4.90
C PRO A 144 16.08 14.53 -4.04
N TYR A 145 17.38 14.75 -3.99
CA TYR A 145 18.33 13.86 -3.30
C TYR A 145 17.94 13.53 -1.85
N GLU A 146 17.41 14.51 -1.11
CA GLU A 146 17.02 14.37 0.29
C GLU A 146 15.85 13.39 0.50
N ARG A 147 15.03 13.21 -0.54
CA ARG A 147 13.86 12.32 -0.54
C ARG A 147 14.01 11.10 -1.46
N ALA A 148 15.22 10.86 -1.98
CA ALA A 148 15.48 9.81 -2.96
C ALA A 148 15.74 8.41 -2.35
N ARG A 149 15.66 8.27 -1.03
CA ARG A 149 15.91 6.97 -0.39
C ARG A 149 14.76 6.01 -0.66
N THR A 150 15.13 4.78 -0.99
CA THR A 150 14.16 3.70 -1.25
C THR A 150 13.73 2.95 0.02
N TYR A 151 14.18 3.39 1.17
CA TYR A 151 13.78 2.83 2.46
C TYR A 151 13.46 3.94 3.46
N PHE A 152 12.49 3.64 4.32
CA PHE A 152 12.10 4.46 5.46
C PHE A 152 12.16 3.60 6.72
N ILE A 153 12.76 4.14 7.79
CA ILE A 153 12.92 3.42 9.06
C ILE A 153 12.17 4.18 10.13
N SER A 154 11.22 3.54 10.78
CA SER A 154 10.53 4.11 11.93
C SER A 154 9.91 3.04 12.83
N LYS A 155 9.50 3.44 14.01
CA LYS A 155 8.62 2.63 14.85
C LYS A 155 7.23 2.56 14.23
N THR A 156 6.53 1.46 14.49
CA THR A 156 5.08 1.40 14.22
C THR A 156 4.37 2.42 15.10
N ASN A 157 3.50 3.20 14.51
CA ASN A 157 2.76 4.25 15.21
C ASN A 157 1.68 3.63 16.11
N GLN A 158 2.00 3.41 17.38
CA GLN A 158 1.07 2.82 18.34
C GLN A 158 0.08 3.84 18.93
N TYR A 159 0.43 5.13 18.92
CA TYR A 159 -0.43 6.19 19.45
C TYR A 159 -1.61 6.44 18.51
N ASP A 160 -1.33 6.65 17.24
CA ASP A 160 -2.39 6.87 16.24
C ASP A 160 -3.31 5.66 16.08
N LYS A 161 -2.79 4.43 16.28
CA LYS A 161 -3.64 3.21 16.34
C LYS A 161 -4.75 3.33 17.38
N LYS A 162 -4.45 3.90 18.54
CA LYS A 162 -5.42 4.08 19.61
C LYS A 162 -6.43 5.17 19.30
N ASP A 163 -5.96 6.25 18.69
CA ASP A 163 -6.78 7.42 18.40
C ASP A 163 -7.70 7.22 17.20
N TYR A 164 -7.24 6.50 16.17
CA TYR A 164 -8.01 6.25 14.94
C TYR A 164 -8.62 4.84 14.87
N GLY A 165 -8.35 3.97 15.83
CA GLY A 165 -8.91 2.62 15.86
C GLY A 165 -8.46 1.69 14.71
N HIS A 166 -7.41 2.07 13.95
CA HIS A 166 -6.93 1.29 12.82
C HIS A 166 -5.65 0.52 13.16
N PRO A 167 -5.58 -0.81 12.91
CA PRO A 167 -4.48 -1.66 13.38
C PRO A 167 -3.14 -1.45 12.66
N THR A 168 -3.16 -0.93 11.43
CA THR A 168 -1.99 -0.91 10.51
C THR A 168 -1.77 0.46 9.85
N ILE A 169 -1.68 1.52 10.66
CA ILE A 169 -1.47 2.89 10.15
C ILE A 169 -0.07 3.04 9.59
N LYS A 170 0.04 3.57 8.37
CA LYS A 170 1.31 3.95 7.74
C LYS A 170 1.83 5.27 8.34
N PRO A 171 3.17 5.47 8.41
CA PRO A 171 3.74 6.75 8.85
C PRO A 171 3.32 7.89 7.90
N ILE A 172 2.78 8.96 8.46
CA ILE A 172 2.31 10.13 7.68
C ILE A 172 3.44 10.74 6.87
N GLU A 173 4.62 10.93 7.49
CA GLU A 173 5.80 11.50 6.84
C GLU A 173 6.25 10.70 5.59
N LEU A 174 6.10 9.38 5.64
CA LEU A 174 6.39 8.52 4.50
C LEU A 174 5.40 8.79 3.37
N ILE A 175 4.10 8.78 3.65
CA ILE A 175 3.06 9.03 2.64
C ILE A 175 3.20 10.43 2.04
N GLU A 176 3.44 11.46 2.85
CA GLU A 176 3.73 12.81 2.36
C GLU A 176 4.93 12.87 1.42
N THR A 177 6.00 12.13 1.76
CA THR A 177 7.20 12.06 0.92
C THR A 177 6.88 11.46 -0.45
N LEU A 178 6.12 10.37 -0.50
CA LEU A 178 5.70 9.74 -1.75
C LEU A 178 4.87 10.71 -2.62
N ILE A 179 3.91 11.40 -2.02
CA ILE A 179 3.07 12.38 -2.71
C ILE A 179 3.91 13.52 -3.28
N LYS A 180 4.79 14.14 -2.46
CA LYS A 180 5.66 15.23 -2.89
C LYS A 180 6.63 14.84 -4.01
N ASN A 181 7.07 13.59 -4.05
CA ASN A 181 7.97 13.08 -5.08
C ASN A 181 7.28 12.86 -6.43
N SER A 182 5.97 12.70 -6.45
CA SER A 182 5.25 12.25 -7.65
C SER A 182 4.09 13.16 -8.07
N THR A 183 4.06 14.40 -7.57
CA THR A 183 3.08 15.43 -7.97
C THR A 183 3.73 16.72 -8.51
N GLY A 184 5.01 16.67 -8.90
CA GLY A 184 5.72 17.83 -9.44
C GLY A 184 6.03 18.93 -8.43
N GLY A 185 5.93 18.64 -7.13
CA GLY A 185 6.26 19.60 -6.06
C GLY A 185 5.24 20.74 -5.87
N GLY A 186 4.09 20.66 -6.50
CA GLY A 186 3.03 21.65 -6.37
C GLY A 186 1.99 21.21 -5.34
N PHE A 187 2.09 21.73 -4.14
CA PHE A 187 1.01 21.92 -3.18
C PHE A 187 1.05 23.38 -2.73
#